data_12830b6497270620fd88668677274027
#
_entry.id   12830b6497270620fd88668677274027
#
_cell.length_a   1.000
_cell.length_b   1.000
_cell.length_c   1.000
_cell.angle_alpha   90.00
_cell.angle_beta   90.00
_cell.angle_gamma   90.00
#
_symmetry.space_group_name_H-M   'P 1'
#
loop_
_entity.id
_entity.type
_entity.pdbx_description
1 polymer ?
#
loop_
_entity_poly.entity_id
_entity_poly.type
_entity_poly.pdbx_seq_one_letter_code
_entity_poly.pdbx_strand_id
1 'polypeptide(L)'
;TINYQLMKYLYTALILAFLCQGGATAQEKKSGFFDKVKSTFSSEIKIGTYTFKDNGAVYTGEIKGRKPNGKGKTVFKNGDVYEGEYVKGKREGYGTYMFPDGEKYEGQWFQDQQHGRGIYFFMNNNRYDGMWFQDYQHGKGTMYYYNGDIYEGDWVNDKREGQGTYTWKNGSKYVGSWKNDKKDGKGTLTWNDGSKYDGEWKNDVRDGKGTFEYANGDKYVGDWKDDMQHGKGIYFFHTGDRYEGSYVQGERTGEGIYYHASGNKYVGSFKDGKQEGHGTFTWASGAVYEGNWKDNQRDGYGTYKWNVGDSYEGEWKDNKFNGQGTLIQTDGTKYKGGFVNGMEEGSGIQEDKNGNRYEGFFKQGKKHGPFVETDKNGKVIRKGTYKMGRLEN
;
A
#
# COMPACT_ATOMS: atom_id res chain seq x y z
N THR A 1 -3.47 4.53 -37.50
CA THR A 1 -3.28 3.24 -38.24
C THR A 1 -4.16 3.14 -39.48
N ILE A 2 -4.96 4.17 -39.81
CA ILE A 2 -5.89 4.14 -40.98
C ILE A 2 -5.30 4.86 -42.20
N ASN A 3 -4.30 5.73 -42.05
CA ASN A 3 -3.79 6.54 -43.18
C ASN A 3 -2.68 5.87 -44.02
N TYR A 4 -2.04 4.80 -43.57
CA TYR A 4 -0.96 4.16 -44.34
C TYR A 4 -1.47 3.13 -45.36
N GLN A 5 -2.58 2.48 -45.11
CA GLN A 5 -3.22 1.55 -46.04
C GLN A 5 -3.95 2.31 -47.19
N LEU A 6 -4.52 3.47 -46.92
CA LEU A 6 -5.21 4.26 -47.98
C LEU A 6 -4.21 4.83 -49.01
N MET A 7 -3.02 5.21 -48.60
CA MET A 7 -1.98 5.72 -49.53
C MET A 7 -1.44 4.63 -50.47
N LYS A 8 -1.39 3.37 -50.03
CA LYS A 8 -0.96 2.25 -50.89
C LYS A 8 -1.97 1.94 -51.98
N TYR A 9 -3.27 2.06 -51.70
CA TYR A 9 -4.34 1.82 -52.68
C TYR A 9 -4.48 2.95 -53.67
N LEU A 10 -4.23 4.20 -53.29
CA LEU A 10 -4.21 5.36 -54.22
C LEU A 10 -3.05 5.29 -55.18
N TYR A 11 -1.87 4.79 -54.79
CA TYR A 11 -0.71 4.63 -55.68
C TYR A 11 -0.92 3.51 -56.71
N THR A 12 -1.61 2.43 -56.33
CA THR A 12 -1.90 1.29 -57.24
C THR A 12 -3.00 1.65 -58.23
N ALA A 13 -4.01 2.45 -57.82
CA ALA A 13 -5.10 2.89 -58.68
C ALA A 13 -4.68 3.91 -59.76
N LEU A 14 -3.69 4.77 -59.46
CA LEU A 14 -3.14 5.75 -60.44
C LEU A 14 -2.31 5.06 -61.53
N ILE A 15 -1.66 3.93 -61.24
CA ILE A 15 -0.88 3.17 -62.24
C ILE A 15 -1.80 2.36 -63.18
N LEU A 16 -2.94 1.89 -62.73
CA LEU A 16 -3.91 1.11 -63.52
C LEU A 16 -4.82 1.98 -64.42
N ALA A 17 -5.06 3.24 -64.05
CA ALA A 17 -5.94 4.14 -64.84
C ALA A 17 -5.23 4.70 -66.12
N PHE A 18 -3.93 4.54 -66.27
CA PHE A 18 -3.18 5.01 -67.44
C PHE A 18 -2.92 3.92 -68.49
N LEU A 19 -3.42 2.69 -68.27
CA LEU A 19 -3.15 1.57 -69.20
C LEU A 19 -4.31 1.21 -70.12
N CYS A 20 -5.46 1.92 -70.08
CA CYS A 20 -6.61 1.64 -70.92
C CYS A 20 -7.15 2.88 -71.60
N GLN A 21 -6.41 3.47 -72.54
CA GLN A 21 -7.02 4.19 -73.68
C GLN A 21 -6.00 4.39 -74.80
N GLY A 22 -6.22 3.70 -75.91
CA GLY A 22 -6.09 4.19 -77.25
C GLY A 22 -4.81 4.07 -78.03
N GLY A 23 -4.75 3.11 -78.93
CA GLY A 23 -4.46 3.19 -80.38
C GLY A 23 -3.19 3.91 -80.85
N ALA A 24 -2.31 3.09 -81.40
CA ALA A 24 -1.27 3.33 -82.42
C ALA A 24 -1.09 4.78 -82.96
N THR A 25 0.06 5.34 -82.72
CA THR A 25 0.95 6.28 -83.46
C THR A 25 1.68 7.29 -82.54
N ALA A 26 2.36 6.81 -81.49
CA ALA A 26 3.17 7.69 -80.61
C ALA A 26 4.38 7.01 -79.99
N GLN A 27 5.01 6.09 -80.70
CA GLN A 27 6.10 5.26 -80.12
C GLN A 27 7.44 5.95 -80.04
N GLU A 28 7.76 6.97 -80.80
CA GLU A 28 9.06 7.65 -80.76
C GLU A 28 9.17 8.90 -79.89
N LYS A 29 8.05 9.48 -79.45
CA LYS A 29 8.08 10.62 -78.54
C LYS A 29 7.92 10.24 -77.07
N LYS A 30 7.46 9.00 -76.76
CA LYS A 30 7.28 8.52 -75.37
C LYS A 30 8.56 8.04 -74.72
N SER A 31 9.53 7.52 -75.50
CA SER A 31 10.80 7.05 -74.92
C SER A 31 11.59 8.21 -74.28
N GLY A 32 11.75 9.33 -75.02
CA GLY A 32 12.46 10.48 -74.49
C GLY A 32 11.84 11.21 -73.28
N PHE A 33 10.50 11.14 -73.16
CA PHE A 33 9.83 11.69 -71.97
C PHE A 33 9.96 10.78 -70.75
N PHE A 34 9.80 9.47 -70.93
CA PHE A 34 10.00 8.51 -69.84
C PHE A 34 11.46 8.38 -69.42
N ASP A 35 12.41 8.51 -70.37
CA ASP A 35 13.82 8.53 -70.07
C ASP A 35 14.21 9.85 -69.37
N LYS A 36 13.61 10.97 -69.76
CA LYS A 36 13.80 12.27 -69.12
C LYS A 36 13.14 12.31 -67.71
N VAL A 37 11.97 11.66 -67.53
CA VAL A 37 11.31 11.50 -66.24
C VAL A 37 12.11 10.51 -65.36
N LYS A 38 12.61 9.37 -65.92
CA LYS A 38 13.52 8.47 -65.20
C LYS A 38 14.84 9.16 -64.80
N SER A 39 15.46 9.99 -65.69
CA SER A 39 16.68 10.74 -65.37
C SER A 39 16.43 11.87 -64.38
N THR A 40 15.23 12.40 -64.27
CA THR A 40 14.86 13.44 -63.31
C THR A 40 14.52 12.83 -61.93
N PHE A 41 14.14 11.54 -61.85
CA PHE A 41 13.81 10.84 -60.58
C PHE A 41 14.86 9.83 -60.13
N SER A 42 15.88 9.50 -60.94
CA SER A 42 17.03 8.70 -60.52
C SER A 42 18.25 9.58 -60.25
N SER A 43 18.23 10.36 -59.18
CA SER A 43 19.52 10.74 -58.60
C SER A 43 20.13 9.42 -58.07
N GLU A 44 21.15 8.90 -58.84
CA GLU A 44 21.88 7.69 -58.45
C GLU A 44 22.40 7.81 -57.01
N ILE A 45 22.15 6.79 -56.20
CA ILE A 45 22.78 6.67 -54.91
C ILE A 45 24.26 6.37 -55.16
N LYS A 46 25.16 7.21 -54.63
CA LYS A 46 26.63 7.03 -54.74
C LYS A 46 27.23 6.87 -53.37
N ILE A 47 28.22 6.02 -53.23
CA ILE A 47 29.04 5.97 -52.01
C ILE A 47 29.99 7.16 -52.02
N GLY A 48 30.06 7.89 -50.91
CA GLY A 48 30.90 9.08 -50.78
C GLY A 48 31.07 9.54 -49.35
N THR A 49 31.82 10.63 -49.21
CA THR A 49 32.08 11.29 -47.92
C THR A 49 31.39 12.65 -47.90
N TYR A 50 30.84 12.99 -46.72
CA TYR A 50 30.18 14.28 -46.49
C TYR A 50 30.60 14.85 -45.12
N THR A 51 30.98 16.11 -45.08
CA THR A 51 31.30 16.80 -43.81
C THR A 51 30.15 17.72 -43.43
N PHE A 52 29.57 17.48 -42.26
CA PHE A 52 28.55 18.35 -41.71
C PHE A 52 29.13 19.69 -41.31
N LYS A 53 28.61 20.79 -41.85
CA LYS A 53 29.14 22.14 -41.64
C LYS A 53 28.99 22.65 -40.21
N ASP A 54 27.92 22.21 -39.52
CA ASP A 54 27.52 22.74 -38.22
C ASP A 54 28.43 22.21 -37.09
N ASN A 55 28.89 20.98 -37.18
CA ASN A 55 29.66 20.30 -36.12
C ASN A 55 30.97 19.66 -36.61
N GLY A 56 31.19 19.67 -37.95
CA GLY A 56 32.39 19.12 -38.57
C GLY A 56 32.48 17.58 -38.50
N ALA A 57 31.38 16.88 -38.21
CA ALA A 57 31.32 15.43 -38.27
C ALA A 57 31.51 14.93 -39.70
N VAL A 58 32.15 13.78 -39.86
CA VAL A 58 32.45 13.18 -41.16
C VAL A 58 31.58 11.92 -41.36
N TYR A 59 30.76 11.97 -42.40
CA TYR A 59 29.94 10.87 -42.87
C TYR A 59 30.64 10.14 -44.02
N THR A 60 30.52 8.81 -44.02
CA THR A 60 30.90 7.95 -45.13
C THR A 60 29.78 6.96 -45.39
N GLY A 61 29.26 6.92 -46.62
CA GLY A 61 28.15 6.06 -46.96
C GLY A 61 27.38 6.52 -48.21
N GLU A 62 26.10 6.17 -48.25
CA GLU A 62 25.22 6.46 -49.38
C GLU A 62 24.80 7.92 -49.42
N ILE A 63 25.04 8.57 -50.56
CA ILE A 63 24.73 9.97 -50.80
C ILE A 63 23.75 10.10 -51.97
N LYS A 64 22.72 10.95 -51.78
CA LYS A 64 21.76 11.35 -52.81
C LYS A 64 21.61 12.85 -52.80
N GLY A 65 21.76 13.52 -53.96
CA GLY A 65 21.63 14.97 -54.05
C GLY A 65 22.58 15.76 -53.16
N ARG A 66 23.82 15.30 -53.01
CA ARG A 66 24.91 15.91 -52.19
C ARG A 66 24.68 15.85 -50.65
N LYS A 67 23.81 14.99 -50.18
CA LYS A 67 23.57 14.78 -48.73
C LYS A 67 23.53 13.31 -48.38
N PRO A 68 23.90 12.92 -47.16
CA PRO A 68 23.66 11.57 -46.63
C PRO A 68 22.24 11.13 -46.90
N ASN A 69 22.06 9.96 -47.51
CA ASN A 69 20.72 9.41 -47.78
C ASN A 69 20.82 7.92 -48.11
N GLY A 70 20.37 7.07 -47.20
CA GLY A 70 20.57 5.65 -47.16
C GLY A 70 21.54 5.27 -46.03
N LYS A 71 22.27 4.17 -46.14
CA LYS A 71 23.14 3.64 -45.07
C LYS A 71 24.50 4.30 -45.04
N GLY A 72 25.01 4.57 -43.84
CA GLY A 72 26.35 5.12 -43.68
C GLY A 72 26.77 5.25 -42.22
N LYS A 73 28.04 5.69 -42.07
CA LYS A 73 28.70 5.89 -40.80
C LYS A 73 29.14 7.32 -40.64
N THR A 74 28.85 7.94 -39.51
CA THR A 74 29.31 9.29 -39.12
C THR A 74 30.22 9.19 -37.90
N VAL A 75 31.39 9.84 -38.01
CA VAL A 75 32.30 10.04 -36.89
C VAL A 75 32.24 11.51 -36.49
N PHE A 76 31.88 11.75 -35.22
CA PHE A 76 31.78 13.09 -34.65
C PHE A 76 33.12 13.52 -34.05
N LYS A 77 33.35 14.84 -33.91
CA LYS A 77 34.61 15.39 -33.37
C LYS A 77 34.88 15.03 -31.91
N ASN A 78 33.81 14.78 -31.12
CA ASN A 78 33.91 14.34 -29.74
C ASN A 78 34.22 12.83 -29.59
N GLY A 79 34.34 12.13 -30.72
CA GLY A 79 34.58 10.68 -30.72
C GLY A 79 33.35 9.79 -30.82
N ASP A 80 32.15 10.37 -30.77
CA ASP A 80 30.92 9.59 -31.00
C ASP A 80 30.89 8.98 -32.39
N VAL A 81 30.21 7.88 -32.54
CA VAL A 81 30.02 7.20 -33.82
C VAL A 81 28.55 6.86 -34.02
N TYR A 82 27.98 7.25 -35.15
CA TYR A 82 26.68 6.74 -35.58
C TYR A 82 26.86 5.87 -36.82
N GLU A 83 26.19 4.72 -36.85
CA GLU A 83 26.11 3.84 -38.01
C GLU A 83 24.65 3.46 -38.25
N GLY A 84 24.08 3.85 -39.40
CA GLY A 84 22.64 3.64 -39.63
C GLY A 84 22.14 4.34 -40.87
N GLU A 85 20.83 4.54 -40.89
CA GLU A 85 20.09 5.10 -42.02
C GLU A 85 19.98 6.61 -41.92
N TYR A 86 20.02 7.27 -43.10
CA TYR A 86 19.90 8.70 -43.28
C TYR A 86 18.85 9.06 -44.32
N VAL A 87 18.11 10.11 -44.11
CA VAL A 87 17.21 10.74 -45.07
C VAL A 87 17.52 12.23 -45.15
N LYS A 88 17.94 12.71 -46.32
CA LYS A 88 18.26 14.14 -46.60
C LYS A 88 19.26 14.75 -45.60
N GLY A 89 20.21 13.97 -45.10
CA GLY A 89 21.26 14.41 -44.20
C GLY A 89 20.93 14.29 -42.70
N LYS A 90 19.79 13.73 -42.35
CA LYS A 90 19.39 13.49 -40.98
C LYS A 90 19.35 11.99 -40.69
N ARG A 91 19.68 11.59 -39.46
CA ARG A 91 19.50 10.20 -38.97
C ARG A 91 18.01 9.87 -38.99
N GLU A 92 17.68 8.79 -39.64
CA GLU A 92 16.31 8.34 -39.85
C GLU A 92 16.30 6.81 -39.96
N GLY A 93 15.19 6.12 -39.62
CA GLY A 93 15.13 4.69 -39.72
C GLY A 93 15.91 4.00 -38.59
N TYR A 94 16.70 2.96 -38.92
CA TYR A 94 17.40 2.18 -37.89
C TYR A 94 18.89 2.55 -37.84
N GLY A 95 19.45 2.66 -36.63
CA GLY A 95 20.86 2.94 -36.46
C GLY A 95 21.38 2.76 -35.04
N THR A 96 22.71 2.61 -34.96
CA THR A 96 23.46 2.50 -33.71
C THR A 96 24.23 3.76 -33.43
N TYR A 97 24.12 4.33 -32.26
CA TYR A 97 24.94 5.43 -31.79
C TYR A 97 25.81 4.95 -30.62
N MET A 98 27.11 5.14 -30.74
CA MET A 98 28.12 4.74 -29.77
C MET A 98 28.81 5.97 -29.22
N PHE A 99 28.82 6.10 -27.91
CA PHE A 99 29.50 7.14 -27.16
C PHE A 99 30.92 6.69 -26.79
N PRO A 100 31.90 7.60 -26.63
CA PRO A 100 33.30 7.25 -26.30
C PRO A 100 33.44 6.60 -24.91
N ASP A 101 32.52 6.85 -23.98
CA ASP A 101 32.47 6.27 -22.64
C ASP A 101 31.95 4.84 -22.61
N GLY A 102 31.48 4.32 -23.77
CA GLY A 102 30.94 2.97 -23.89
C GLY A 102 29.43 2.87 -23.85
N GLU A 103 28.73 3.97 -23.60
CA GLU A 103 27.27 3.98 -23.76
C GLU A 103 26.87 3.72 -25.20
N LYS A 104 25.69 3.18 -25.42
CA LYS A 104 25.23 2.82 -26.77
C LYS A 104 23.72 2.86 -26.87
N TYR A 105 23.21 3.44 -27.96
CA TYR A 105 21.83 3.32 -28.39
C TYR A 105 21.72 2.51 -29.66
N GLU A 106 20.82 1.55 -29.71
CA GLU A 106 20.45 0.75 -30.88
C GLU A 106 18.96 0.85 -31.11
N GLY A 107 18.51 1.50 -32.17
CA GLY A 107 17.07 1.67 -32.35
C GLY A 107 16.68 2.57 -33.50
N GLN A 108 15.43 2.96 -33.48
CA GLN A 108 14.84 3.83 -34.48
C GLN A 108 15.20 5.30 -34.24
N TRP A 109 15.38 6.02 -35.33
CA TRP A 109 15.69 7.43 -35.38
C TRP A 109 14.66 8.18 -36.23
N PHE A 110 14.31 9.38 -35.83
CA PHE A 110 13.49 10.28 -36.60
C PHE A 110 14.01 11.71 -36.47
N GLN A 111 14.44 12.28 -37.61
CA GLN A 111 14.95 13.67 -37.69
C GLN A 111 16.09 13.99 -36.71
N ASP A 112 17.09 13.10 -36.60
CA ASP A 112 18.25 13.16 -35.71
C ASP A 112 17.96 12.86 -34.22
N GLN A 113 16.74 12.45 -33.86
CA GLN A 113 16.35 12.11 -32.51
C GLN A 113 16.07 10.61 -32.37
N GLN A 114 16.39 10.05 -31.21
CA GLN A 114 15.96 8.71 -30.83
C GLN A 114 14.42 8.68 -30.82
N HIS A 115 13.85 7.68 -31.48
CA HIS A 115 12.40 7.61 -31.67
C HIS A 115 11.96 6.17 -31.83
N GLY A 116 10.63 5.88 -31.63
CA GLY A 116 10.12 4.53 -31.82
C GLY A 116 10.79 3.52 -30.88
N ARG A 117 11.07 2.31 -31.33
CA ARG A 117 11.67 1.27 -30.51
C ARG A 117 13.19 1.32 -30.54
N GLY A 118 13.81 1.22 -29.34
CA GLY A 118 15.26 1.19 -29.20
C GLY A 118 15.74 0.65 -27.87
N ILE A 119 17.02 0.28 -27.86
CA ILE A 119 17.70 -0.22 -26.67
C ILE A 119 18.84 0.74 -26.34
N TYR A 120 18.91 1.17 -25.09
CA TYR A 120 20.01 1.97 -24.58
C TYR A 120 20.82 1.18 -23.54
N PHE A 121 22.11 1.14 -23.71
CA PHE A 121 23.07 0.53 -22.78
C PHE A 121 23.81 1.66 -22.08
N PHE A 122 23.60 1.79 -20.80
CA PHE A 122 24.21 2.81 -19.96
C PHE A 122 25.61 2.39 -19.48
N MET A 123 26.48 3.34 -19.21
CA MET A 123 27.84 3.11 -18.70
C MET A 123 27.83 2.32 -17.36
N ASN A 124 26.80 2.50 -16.54
CA ASN A 124 26.64 1.81 -15.26
C ASN A 124 26.07 0.39 -15.40
N ASN A 125 26.06 -0.19 -16.60
CA ASN A 125 25.49 -1.50 -16.94
C ASN A 125 23.95 -1.61 -16.77
N ASN A 126 23.24 -0.51 -16.63
CA ASN A 126 21.80 -0.52 -16.82
C ASN A 126 21.48 -0.69 -18.31
N ARG A 127 20.30 -1.21 -18.63
CA ARG A 127 19.80 -1.32 -20.00
C ARG A 127 18.32 -0.98 -20.04
N TYR A 128 17.97 -0.05 -20.91
CA TYR A 128 16.58 0.21 -21.25
C TYR A 128 16.23 -0.40 -22.60
N ASP A 129 15.13 -1.14 -22.70
CA ASP A 129 14.56 -1.70 -23.92
C ASP A 129 13.10 -1.24 -24.03
N GLY A 130 12.81 -0.28 -24.89
CA GLY A 130 11.48 0.29 -24.92
C GLY A 130 11.26 1.32 -26.02
N MET A 131 10.20 2.08 -25.84
CA MET A 131 9.81 3.15 -26.76
C MET A 131 10.53 4.47 -26.40
N TRP A 132 10.83 5.23 -27.43
CA TRP A 132 11.50 6.51 -27.38
C TRP A 132 10.69 7.56 -28.12
N PHE A 133 10.69 8.78 -27.60
CA PHE A 133 10.08 9.93 -28.25
C PHE A 133 10.94 11.17 -28.01
N GLN A 134 11.51 11.74 -29.11
CA GLN A 134 12.35 12.94 -29.06
C GLN A 134 13.48 12.85 -28.02
N ASP A 135 14.28 11.78 -28.11
CA ASP A 135 15.41 11.45 -27.23
C ASP A 135 15.06 11.06 -25.79
N TYR A 136 13.77 10.99 -25.42
CA TYR A 136 13.31 10.56 -24.09
C TYR A 136 12.74 9.15 -24.11
N GLN A 137 12.96 8.39 -23.04
CA GLN A 137 12.22 7.17 -22.77
C GLN A 137 10.73 7.52 -22.65
N HIS A 138 9.89 6.86 -23.43
CA HIS A 138 8.47 7.19 -23.51
C HIS A 138 7.63 5.97 -23.90
N GLY A 139 6.34 5.92 -23.46
CA GLY A 139 5.49 4.76 -23.74
C GLY A 139 5.91 3.52 -22.96
N LYS A 140 5.79 2.33 -23.55
CA LYS A 140 6.15 1.07 -22.88
C LYS A 140 7.65 0.78 -22.99
N GLY A 141 8.25 0.36 -21.85
CA GLY A 141 9.65 -0.03 -21.82
C GLY A 141 10.03 -0.80 -20.57
N THR A 142 11.15 -1.51 -20.67
CA THR A 142 11.74 -2.28 -19.59
C THR A 142 13.14 -1.73 -19.25
N MET A 143 13.34 -1.38 -18.00
CA MET A 143 14.65 -1.02 -17.46
C MET A 143 15.21 -2.22 -16.69
N TYR A 144 16.37 -2.69 -17.09
CA TYR A 144 17.16 -3.67 -16.36
C TYR A 144 18.28 -2.93 -15.62
N TYR A 145 18.22 -2.98 -14.30
CA TYR A 145 19.22 -2.33 -13.45
C TYR A 145 20.41 -3.25 -13.19
N TYR A 146 21.60 -2.70 -13.05
CA TYR A 146 22.84 -3.45 -12.79
C TYR A 146 22.79 -4.29 -11.50
N ASN A 147 21.98 -3.86 -10.52
CA ASN A 147 21.79 -4.57 -9.26
C ASN A 147 20.87 -5.81 -9.39
N GLY A 148 20.31 -6.05 -10.57
CA GLY A 148 19.40 -7.16 -10.88
C GLY A 148 17.93 -6.86 -10.71
N ASP A 149 17.55 -5.62 -10.34
CA ASP A 149 16.16 -5.18 -10.34
C ASP A 149 15.65 -4.98 -11.78
N ILE A 150 14.34 -5.06 -11.98
CA ILE A 150 13.69 -4.86 -13.27
C ILE A 150 12.46 -3.98 -13.09
N TYR A 151 12.32 -2.96 -13.93
CA TYR A 151 11.06 -2.25 -14.07
C TYR A 151 10.50 -2.48 -15.48
N GLU A 152 9.23 -2.84 -15.57
CA GLU A 152 8.50 -2.97 -16.82
C GLU A 152 7.19 -2.16 -16.72
N GLY A 153 7.01 -1.16 -17.58
CA GLY A 153 5.83 -0.29 -17.48
C GLY A 153 5.83 0.90 -18.42
N ASP A 154 5.02 1.88 -18.04
CA ASP A 154 4.87 3.13 -18.75
C ASP A 154 5.97 4.14 -18.38
N TRP A 155 6.40 4.90 -19.36
CA TRP A 155 7.40 5.94 -19.26
C TRP A 155 6.92 7.24 -19.90
N VAL A 156 7.20 8.36 -19.29
CA VAL A 156 6.98 9.69 -19.84
C VAL A 156 8.19 10.55 -19.52
N ASN A 157 8.91 10.97 -20.58
CA ASN A 157 10.10 11.84 -20.48
C ASN A 157 11.10 11.34 -19.41
N ASP A 158 11.61 10.12 -19.60
CA ASP A 158 12.57 9.40 -18.76
C ASP A 158 12.10 9.03 -17.36
N LYS A 159 10.83 9.24 -17.04
CA LYS A 159 10.25 8.91 -15.73
C LYS A 159 9.25 7.76 -15.84
N ARG A 160 9.26 6.91 -14.83
CA ARG A 160 8.19 5.91 -14.65
C ARG A 160 6.90 6.64 -14.36
N GLU A 161 5.87 6.31 -15.15
CA GLU A 161 4.54 6.94 -15.09
C GLU A 161 3.48 5.88 -15.38
N GLY A 162 2.20 6.12 -15.05
CA GLY A 162 1.11 5.21 -15.41
C GLY A 162 1.20 3.85 -14.69
N GLN A 163 1.08 2.75 -15.42
CA GLN A 163 1.10 1.40 -14.86
C GLN A 163 2.46 0.73 -15.07
N GLY A 164 2.96 0.09 -14.01
CA GLY A 164 4.23 -0.62 -14.11
C GLY A 164 4.42 -1.68 -13.03
N THR A 165 5.33 -2.59 -13.34
CA THR A 165 5.80 -3.64 -12.45
C THR A 165 7.27 -3.40 -12.11
N TYR A 166 7.59 -3.32 -10.83
CA TYR A 166 8.97 -3.30 -10.34
C TYR A 166 9.25 -4.62 -9.63
N THR A 167 10.25 -5.35 -10.10
CA THR A 167 10.69 -6.61 -9.49
C THR A 167 12.08 -6.41 -8.93
N TRP A 168 12.23 -6.54 -7.62
CA TRP A 168 13.53 -6.51 -6.96
C TRP A 168 14.27 -7.82 -7.14
N LYS A 169 15.59 -7.77 -7.14
CA LYS A 169 16.46 -8.95 -7.21
C LYS A 169 16.15 -10.00 -6.13
N ASN A 170 15.69 -9.56 -4.95
CA ASN A 170 15.32 -10.44 -3.85
C ASN A 170 13.98 -11.16 -4.04
N GLY A 171 13.29 -10.95 -5.17
CA GLY A 171 11.99 -11.55 -5.48
C GLY A 171 10.77 -10.74 -5.02
N SER A 172 10.95 -9.67 -4.26
CA SER A 172 9.84 -8.74 -3.98
C SER A 172 9.31 -8.11 -5.27
N LYS A 173 8.01 -7.76 -5.30
CA LYS A 173 7.38 -7.26 -6.52
C LYS A 173 6.31 -6.21 -6.22
N TYR A 174 6.39 -5.07 -6.88
CA TYR A 174 5.31 -4.08 -6.90
C TYR A 174 4.63 -4.09 -8.27
N VAL A 175 3.31 -4.09 -8.28
CA VAL A 175 2.47 -3.95 -9.48
C VAL A 175 1.46 -2.84 -9.19
N GLY A 176 1.50 -1.76 -9.94
CA GLY A 176 0.58 -0.65 -9.69
C GLY A 176 0.91 0.64 -10.41
N SER A 177 0.33 1.72 -9.92
CA SER A 177 0.46 3.04 -10.49
C SER A 177 1.75 3.74 -10.08
N TRP A 178 2.31 4.48 -11.02
CA TRP A 178 3.54 5.28 -10.88
C TRP A 178 3.28 6.71 -11.30
N LYS A 179 3.93 7.64 -10.64
CA LYS A 179 3.94 9.06 -10.97
C LYS A 179 5.29 9.68 -10.62
N ASN A 180 5.96 10.28 -11.61
CA ASN A 180 7.27 10.90 -11.43
C ASN A 180 8.26 9.98 -10.67
N ASP A 181 8.44 8.73 -11.14
CA ASP A 181 9.32 7.69 -10.55
C ASP A 181 8.92 7.15 -9.18
N LYS A 182 7.77 7.53 -8.63
CA LYS A 182 7.27 7.11 -7.33
C LYS A 182 6.01 6.26 -7.47
N LYS A 183 5.84 5.31 -6.57
CA LYS A 183 4.54 4.62 -6.39
C LYS A 183 3.51 5.66 -5.96
N ASP A 184 2.44 5.83 -6.75
CA ASP A 184 1.39 6.82 -6.49
C ASP A 184 0.08 6.35 -7.12
N GLY A 185 -0.97 6.22 -6.33
CA GLY A 185 -2.24 5.60 -6.71
C GLY A 185 -2.37 4.17 -6.20
N LYS A 186 -3.14 3.33 -6.88
CA LYS A 186 -3.37 1.94 -6.45
C LYS A 186 -2.23 1.02 -6.85
N GLY A 187 -1.86 0.10 -5.96
CA GLY A 187 -0.83 -0.89 -6.25
C GLY A 187 -0.68 -1.95 -5.17
N THR A 188 -0.16 -3.09 -5.60
CA THR A 188 0.12 -4.25 -4.76
C THR A 188 1.62 -4.44 -4.63
N LEU A 189 2.14 -4.47 -3.41
CA LEU A 189 3.51 -4.85 -3.09
C LEU A 189 3.50 -6.21 -2.39
N THR A 190 4.23 -7.15 -2.94
CA THR A 190 4.49 -8.46 -2.34
C THR A 190 5.97 -8.53 -1.98
N TRP A 191 6.27 -8.80 -0.72
CA TRP A 191 7.65 -8.96 -0.24
C TRP A 191 8.11 -10.41 -0.41
N ASN A 192 9.40 -10.62 -0.37
CA ASN A 192 10.03 -11.94 -0.49
C ASN A 192 9.74 -12.87 0.71
N ASP A 193 9.32 -12.32 1.85
CA ASP A 193 8.87 -13.08 3.02
C ASP A 193 7.41 -13.56 2.92
N GLY A 194 6.71 -13.23 1.82
CA GLY A 194 5.31 -13.53 1.58
C GLY A 194 4.32 -12.49 2.10
N SER A 195 4.77 -11.49 2.82
CA SER A 195 3.90 -10.36 3.19
C SER A 195 3.39 -9.63 1.95
N LYS A 196 2.19 -9.05 2.04
CA LYS A 196 1.55 -8.38 0.91
C LYS A 196 0.79 -7.14 1.37
N TYR A 197 0.97 -6.04 0.67
CA TYR A 197 0.10 -4.87 0.77
C TYR A 197 -0.63 -4.65 -0.53
N ASP A 198 -1.93 -4.47 -0.47
CA ASP A 198 -2.80 -4.11 -1.60
C ASP A 198 -3.62 -2.88 -1.21
N GLY A 199 -3.34 -1.74 -1.83
CA GLY A 199 -3.97 -0.49 -1.43
C GLY A 199 -3.45 0.75 -2.14
N GLU A 200 -3.68 1.89 -1.51
CA GLU A 200 -3.33 3.20 -2.03
C GLU A 200 -1.93 3.63 -1.59
N TRP A 201 -1.23 4.28 -2.51
CA TRP A 201 0.13 4.78 -2.36
C TRP A 201 0.18 6.26 -2.70
N LYS A 202 1.04 6.99 -2.04
CA LYS A 202 1.32 8.38 -2.30
C LYS A 202 2.80 8.66 -2.08
N ASN A 203 3.51 9.07 -3.13
CA ASN A 203 4.95 9.37 -3.06
C ASN A 203 5.77 8.25 -2.38
N ASP A 204 5.59 6.99 -2.79
CA ASP A 204 6.25 5.77 -2.30
C ASP A 204 5.79 5.24 -0.93
N VAL A 205 4.94 5.95 -0.17
CA VAL A 205 4.41 5.49 1.11
C VAL A 205 2.97 5.01 0.99
N ARG A 206 2.54 4.09 1.87
CA ARG A 206 1.14 3.67 1.98
C ARG A 206 0.34 4.82 2.58
N ASP A 207 -0.64 5.31 1.84
CA ASP A 207 -1.49 6.44 2.24
C ASP A 207 -2.86 6.30 1.58
N GLY A 208 -3.93 6.27 2.36
CA GLY A 208 -5.29 5.96 1.93
C GLY A 208 -5.78 4.61 2.42
N LYS A 209 -6.61 3.91 1.65
CA LYS A 209 -7.15 2.61 2.06
C LYS A 209 -6.30 1.46 1.56
N GLY A 210 -6.13 0.43 2.41
CA GLY A 210 -5.36 -0.74 2.02
C GLY A 210 -5.52 -1.94 2.95
N THR A 211 -5.13 -3.08 2.42
CA THR A 211 -5.04 -4.36 3.12
C THR A 211 -3.59 -4.77 3.22
N PHE A 212 -3.12 -5.07 4.41
CA PHE A 212 -1.82 -5.69 4.65
C PHE A 212 -2.00 -7.11 5.18
N GLU A 213 -1.44 -8.06 4.49
CA GLU A 213 -1.33 -9.46 4.91
C GLU A 213 0.11 -9.70 5.35
N TYR A 214 0.30 -10.03 6.61
CA TYR A 214 1.62 -10.25 7.22
C TYR A 214 2.06 -11.71 7.01
N ALA A 215 3.37 -11.94 6.94
CA ALA A 215 3.94 -13.28 6.77
C ALA A 215 3.55 -14.25 7.90
N ASN A 216 3.25 -13.74 9.09
CA ASN A 216 2.80 -14.54 10.23
C ASN A 216 1.31 -14.93 10.16
N GLY A 217 0.58 -14.50 9.13
CA GLY A 217 -0.85 -14.76 8.95
C GLY A 217 -1.79 -13.70 9.55
N ASP A 218 -1.27 -12.66 10.20
CA ASP A 218 -2.07 -11.52 10.60
C ASP A 218 -2.55 -10.74 9.37
N LYS A 219 -3.63 -9.96 9.52
CA LYS A 219 -4.15 -9.12 8.45
C LYS A 219 -4.71 -7.81 9.00
N TYR A 220 -4.35 -6.71 8.37
CA TYR A 220 -4.96 -5.41 8.63
C TYR A 220 -5.73 -4.94 7.40
N VAL A 221 -6.93 -4.43 7.61
CA VAL A 221 -7.78 -3.79 6.58
C VAL A 221 -8.23 -2.44 7.11
N GLY A 222 -7.83 -1.36 6.49
CA GLY A 222 -8.19 -0.04 6.99
C GLY A 222 -7.48 1.12 6.32
N ASP A 223 -7.49 2.25 7.02
CA ASP A 223 -6.85 3.47 6.59
C ASP A 223 -5.35 3.44 6.93
N TRP A 224 -4.56 4.05 6.06
CA TRP A 224 -3.11 4.19 6.16
C TRP A 224 -2.73 5.66 6.00
N LYS A 225 -1.72 6.08 6.72
CA LYS A 225 -1.11 7.40 6.57
C LYS A 225 0.39 7.31 6.86
N ASP A 226 1.21 7.78 5.91
CA ASP A 226 2.66 7.80 6.05
C ASP A 226 3.23 6.43 6.49
N ASP A 227 2.83 5.34 5.79
CA ASP A 227 3.20 3.94 6.07
C ASP A 227 2.66 3.35 7.39
N MET A 228 1.88 4.09 8.18
CA MET A 228 1.32 3.63 9.45
C MET A 228 -0.20 3.42 9.36
N GLN A 229 -0.70 2.44 10.13
CA GLN A 229 -2.14 2.27 10.35
C GLN A 229 -2.71 3.55 10.96
N HIS A 230 -3.82 4.03 10.40
CA HIS A 230 -4.45 5.28 10.81
C HIS A 230 -5.97 5.20 10.65
N GLY A 231 -6.71 6.19 11.20
CA GLY A 231 -8.17 6.27 11.00
C GLY A 231 -8.91 5.03 11.49
N LYS A 232 -9.76 4.45 10.66
CA LYS A 232 -10.54 3.25 10.99
C LYS A 232 -9.92 2.01 10.36
N GLY A 233 -9.87 0.90 11.12
CA GLY A 233 -9.35 -0.35 10.63
C GLY A 233 -9.77 -1.57 11.42
N ILE A 234 -9.59 -2.72 10.79
CA ILE A 234 -9.83 -4.04 11.37
C ILE A 234 -8.50 -4.80 11.31
N TYR A 235 -8.07 -5.30 12.45
CA TYR A 235 -6.91 -6.18 12.57
C TYR A 235 -7.38 -7.60 12.91
N PHE A 236 -7.00 -8.54 12.08
CA PHE A 236 -7.21 -9.96 12.28
C PHE A 236 -5.89 -10.58 12.71
N PHE A 237 -5.83 -11.13 13.89
CA PHE A 237 -4.67 -11.85 14.39
C PHE A 237 -4.72 -13.31 13.92
N HIS A 238 -3.58 -13.90 13.61
CA HIS A 238 -3.48 -15.32 13.25
C HIS A 238 -3.95 -16.25 14.38
N THR A 239 -3.98 -15.74 15.62
CA THR A 239 -4.52 -16.44 16.80
C THR A 239 -6.04 -16.58 16.78
N GLY A 240 -6.72 -15.89 15.86
CA GLY A 240 -8.19 -15.82 15.77
C GLY A 240 -8.81 -14.63 16.49
N ASP A 241 -8.04 -13.83 17.20
CA ASP A 241 -8.49 -12.57 17.77
C ASP A 241 -8.77 -11.55 16.64
N ARG A 242 -9.60 -10.55 16.94
CA ARG A 242 -9.89 -9.46 16.01
C ARG A 242 -10.09 -8.15 16.77
N TYR A 243 -9.45 -7.09 16.30
CA TYR A 243 -9.73 -5.72 16.74
C TYR A 243 -10.40 -4.93 15.62
N GLU A 244 -11.40 -4.14 15.95
CA GLU A 244 -12.13 -3.25 15.05
C GLU A 244 -12.27 -1.87 15.72
N GLY A 245 -11.63 -0.83 15.18
CA GLY A 245 -11.62 0.47 15.84
C GLY A 245 -10.74 1.51 15.17
N SER A 246 -10.34 2.49 15.97
CA SER A 246 -9.52 3.61 15.52
C SER A 246 -8.03 3.37 15.76
N TYR A 247 -7.21 3.95 14.87
CA TYR A 247 -5.76 3.93 14.92
C TYR A 247 -5.17 5.33 14.74
N VAL A 248 -4.11 5.62 15.44
CA VAL A 248 -3.26 6.79 15.25
C VAL A 248 -1.80 6.32 15.31
N GLN A 249 -1.04 6.56 14.24
CA GLN A 249 0.38 6.18 14.15
C GLN A 249 0.66 4.70 14.51
N GLY A 250 -0.20 3.80 14.05
CA GLY A 250 -0.07 2.37 14.28
C GLY A 250 -0.68 1.86 15.60
N GLU A 251 -1.04 2.76 16.52
CA GLU A 251 -1.57 2.38 17.83
C GLU A 251 -3.10 2.47 17.87
N ARG A 252 -3.73 1.47 18.54
CA ARG A 252 -5.17 1.45 18.79
C ARG A 252 -5.54 2.59 19.73
N THR A 253 -6.55 3.38 19.37
CA THR A 253 -6.98 4.55 20.15
C THR A 253 -8.49 4.79 20.01
N GLY A 254 -9.06 5.62 20.89
CA GLY A 254 -10.49 5.94 20.85
C GLY A 254 -11.37 4.70 21.00
N GLU A 255 -12.58 4.76 20.47
CA GLU A 255 -13.54 3.66 20.59
C GLU A 255 -13.20 2.49 19.67
N GLY A 256 -13.29 1.27 20.20
CA GLY A 256 -13.04 0.03 19.48
C GLY A 256 -13.68 -1.19 20.11
N ILE A 257 -13.65 -2.28 19.34
CA ILE A 257 -14.14 -3.59 19.75
C ILE A 257 -13.00 -4.59 19.59
N TYR A 258 -12.74 -5.34 20.65
CA TYR A 258 -11.79 -6.45 20.62
C TYR A 258 -12.55 -7.76 20.83
N TYR A 259 -12.44 -8.65 19.87
CA TYR A 259 -12.99 -10.00 19.90
C TYR A 259 -11.86 -10.98 20.16
N HIS A 260 -11.94 -11.71 21.26
CA HIS A 260 -11.00 -12.80 21.55
C HIS A 260 -11.44 -14.09 20.86
N ALA A 261 -10.49 -14.88 20.40
CA ALA A 261 -10.76 -16.21 19.84
C ALA A 261 -11.48 -17.13 20.82
N SER A 262 -11.30 -16.90 22.14
CA SER A 262 -12.01 -17.60 23.22
C SER A 262 -13.50 -17.27 23.31
N GLY A 263 -14.02 -16.32 22.51
CA GLY A 263 -15.39 -15.83 22.57
C GLY A 263 -15.63 -14.65 23.51
N ASN A 264 -14.60 -14.19 24.22
CA ASN A 264 -14.70 -12.96 25.01
C ASN A 264 -14.74 -11.73 24.08
N LYS A 265 -15.35 -10.64 24.58
CA LYS A 265 -15.48 -9.40 23.81
C LYS A 265 -15.29 -8.19 24.71
N TYR A 266 -14.48 -7.25 24.28
CA TYR A 266 -14.40 -5.92 24.86
C TYR A 266 -14.95 -4.87 23.88
N VAL A 267 -15.76 -3.93 24.39
CA VAL A 267 -16.28 -2.77 23.67
C VAL A 267 -15.99 -1.54 24.53
N GLY A 268 -15.20 -0.61 24.05
CA GLY A 268 -14.88 0.58 24.83
C GLY A 268 -13.67 1.33 24.28
N SER A 269 -13.15 2.22 25.12
CA SER A 269 -12.07 3.11 24.75
C SER A 269 -10.70 2.43 24.85
N PHE A 270 -9.80 2.85 23.93
CA PHE A 270 -8.41 2.45 23.87
C PHE A 270 -7.51 3.68 23.90
N LYS A 271 -6.34 3.54 24.48
CA LYS A 271 -5.26 4.53 24.45
C LYS A 271 -3.93 3.80 24.40
N ASP A 272 -3.07 4.18 23.46
CA ASP A 272 -1.73 3.60 23.27
C ASP A 272 -1.77 2.06 23.23
N GLY A 273 -2.74 1.50 22.47
CA GLY A 273 -2.94 0.08 22.31
C GLY A 273 -3.62 -0.67 23.45
N LYS A 274 -3.91 -0.01 24.59
CA LYS A 274 -4.48 -0.59 25.80
C LYS A 274 -5.93 -0.20 26.01
N GLN A 275 -6.70 -1.04 26.72
CA GLN A 275 -8.02 -0.69 27.24
C GLN A 275 -7.85 0.42 28.29
N GLU A 276 -8.55 1.54 28.10
CA GLU A 276 -8.45 2.74 28.93
C GLU A 276 -9.80 3.45 28.95
N GLY A 277 -10.15 4.13 30.06
CA GLY A 277 -11.41 4.84 30.17
C GLY A 277 -12.60 3.90 30.38
N HIS A 278 -13.76 4.19 29.76
CA HIS A 278 -14.97 3.39 29.97
C HIS A 278 -15.06 2.25 28.94
N GLY A 279 -15.51 1.06 29.40
CA GLY A 279 -15.71 -0.08 28.50
C GLY A 279 -16.46 -1.25 29.13
N THR A 280 -17.01 -2.08 28.25
CA THR A 280 -17.76 -3.31 28.62
C THR A 280 -16.96 -4.52 28.16
N PHE A 281 -16.68 -5.42 29.09
CA PHE A 281 -16.10 -6.73 28.79
C PHE A 281 -17.14 -7.82 29.03
N THR A 282 -17.41 -8.62 28.02
CA THR A 282 -18.33 -9.76 28.06
C THR A 282 -17.50 -11.04 27.93
N TRP A 283 -17.57 -11.90 28.92
CA TRP A 283 -16.94 -13.22 28.87
C TRP A 283 -17.80 -14.21 28.09
N ALA A 284 -17.16 -15.17 27.46
CA ALA A 284 -17.85 -16.28 26.78
C ALA A 284 -18.77 -17.07 27.72
N SER A 285 -18.51 -17.06 29.03
CA SER A 285 -19.36 -17.63 30.06
C SER A 285 -20.69 -16.90 30.27
N GLY A 286 -20.84 -15.69 29.71
CA GLY A 286 -21.99 -14.81 29.92
C GLY A 286 -21.81 -13.78 31.04
N ALA A 287 -20.72 -13.80 31.78
CA ALA A 287 -20.42 -12.73 32.75
C ALA A 287 -20.14 -11.41 32.00
N VAL A 288 -20.44 -10.28 32.66
CA VAL A 288 -20.23 -8.92 32.07
C VAL A 288 -19.62 -8.00 33.10
N TYR A 289 -18.61 -7.26 32.71
CA TYR A 289 -18.14 -6.09 33.43
C TYR A 289 -18.41 -4.85 32.59
N GLU A 290 -18.94 -3.82 33.18
CA GLU A 290 -19.12 -2.49 32.61
C GLU A 290 -18.58 -1.44 33.57
N GLY A 291 -17.59 -0.65 33.16
CA GLY A 291 -16.96 0.32 34.03
C GLY A 291 -15.64 0.86 33.51
N ASN A 292 -14.85 1.41 34.43
CA ASN A 292 -13.60 2.05 34.09
C ASN A 292 -12.44 1.07 33.98
N TRP A 293 -11.56 1.36 33.04
CA TRP A 293 -10.36 0.61 32.70
C TRP A 293 -9.13 1.51 32.73
N LYS A 294 -8.01 0.95 33.15
CA LYS A 294 -6.71 1.59 33.11
C LYS A 294 -5.65 0.53 32.79
N ASP A 295 -4.83 0.75 31.77
CA ASP A 295 -3.75 -0.16 31.39
C ASP A 295 -4.20 -1.64 31.26
N ASN A 296 -5.34 -1.91 30.59
CA ASN A 296 -5.98 -3.23 30.46
C ASN A 296 -6.53 -3.86 31.76
N GLN A 297 -6.66 -3.09 32.83
CA GLN A 297 -7.16 -3.54 34.11
C GLN A 297 -8.44 -2.81 34.49
N ARG A 298 -9.37 -3.48 35.16
CA ARG A 298 -10.53 -2.83 35.80
C ARG A 298 -10.02 -1.94 36.93
N ASP A 299 -10.21 -0.65 36.81
CA ASP A 299 -9.71 0.35 37.76
C ASP A 299 -10.65 1.56 37.77
N GLY A 300 -11.14 1.98 38.93
CA GLY A 300 -12.17 2.98 39.12
C GLY A 300 -13.55 2.36 39.38
N TYR A 301 -14.63 3.03 39.01
CA TYR A 301 -15.99 2.53 39.28
C TYR A 301 -16.51 1.61 38.19
N GLY A 302 -17.19 0.49 38.58
CA GLY A 302 -17.78 -0.44 37.62
C GLY A 302 -18.67 -1.47 38.21
N THR A 303 -19.48 -2.09 37.35
CA THR A 303 -20.43 -3.18 37.68
C THR A 303 -19.97 -4.48 37.07
N TYR A 304 -19.88 -5.53 37.85
CA TYR A 304 -19.63 -6.90 37.40
C TYR A 304 -20.87 -7.77 37.67
N LYS A 305 -21.36 -8.45 36.65
CA LYS A 305 -22.45 -9.41 36.74
C LYS A 305 -21.95 -10.80 36.37
N TRP A 306 -22.00 -11.72 37.31
CA TRP A 306 -21.66 -13.12 37.01
C TRP A 306 -22.79 -13.78 36.21
N ASN A 307 -22.45 -14.79 35.46
CA ASN A 307 -23.43 -15.60 34.72
C ASN A 307 -24.42 -16.35 35.62
N VAL A 308 -24.06 -16.58 36.87
CA VAL A 308 -24.92 -17.23 37.88
C VAL A 308 -25.91 -16.26 38.55
N GLY A 309 -25.80 -14.97 38.26
CA GLY A 309 -26.70 -13.92 38.72
C GLY A 309 -26.21 -13.07 39.89
N ASP A 310 -25.07 -13.41 40.48
CA ASP A 310 -24.40 -12.52 41.45
C ASP A 310 -24.01 -11.20 40.75
N SER A 311 -23.89 -10.10 41.52
CA SER A 311 -23.42 -8.83 40.99
C SER A 311 -22.63 -8.05 42.04
N TYR A 312 -21.61 -7.33 41.53
CA TYR A 312 -20.87 -6.34 42.31
C TYR A 312 -20.93 -4.99 41.60
N GLU A 313 -21.21 -3.96 42.34
CA GLU A 313 -21.19 -2.58 41.89
C GLU A 313 -20.36 -1.74 42.86
N GLY A 314 -19.29 -1.12 42.41
CA GLY A 314 -18.41 -0.34 43.29
C GLY A 314 -17.07 -0.02 42.67
N GLU A 315 -16.12 0.31 43.54
CA GLU A 315 -14.76 0.68 43.16
C GLU A 315 -13.91 -0.54 42.91
N TRP A 316 -13.02 -0.43 41.93
CA TRP A 316 -12.06 -1.43 41.46
C TRP A 316 -10.66 -0.87 41.48
N LYS A 317 -9.69 -1.71 41.77
CA LYS A 317 -8.27 -1.40 41.59
C LYS A 317 -7.53 -2.68 41.19
N ASP A 318 -6.72 -2.57 40.08
CA ASP A 318 -5.91 -3.69 39.60
C ASP A 318 -6.71 -5.00 39.47
N ASN A 319 -7.90 -4.93 38.83
CA ASN A 319 -8.87 -6.05 38.65
C ASN A 319 -9.55 -6.59 39.92
N LYS A 320 -9.40 -5.97 41.07
CA LYS A 320 -9.98 -6.41 42.35
C LYS A 320 -10.97 -5.39 42.88
N PHE A 321 -11.98 -5.87 43.62
CA PHE A 321 -12.84 -4.97 44.40
C PHE A 321 -12.00 -4.19 45.39
N ASN A 322 -12.23 -2.90 45.44
CA ASN A 322 -11.52 -2.01 46.33
C ASN A 322 -12.44 -0.82 46.69
N GLY A 323 -12.11 -0.05 47.75
CA GLY A 323 -12.94 1.08 48.14
C GLY A 323 -14.38 0.66 48.56
N GLN A 324 -15.36 1.47 48.19
CA GLN A 324 -16.78 1.21 48.55
C GLN A 324 -17.49 0.42 47.44
N GLY A 325 -18.32 -0.56 47.85
CA GLY A 325 -19.09 -1.36 46.92
C GLY A 325 -20.30 -2.06 47.52
N THR A 326 -21.10 -2.59 46.61
CA THR A 326 -22.29 -3.45 46.95
C THR A 326 -22.13 -4.78 46.20
N LEU A 327 -22.13 -5.86 46.95
CA LEU A 327 -22.16 -7.22 46.45
C LEU A 327 -23.55 -7.83 46.71
N ILE A 328 -24.18 -8.35 45.68
CA ILE A 328 -25.49 -9.04 45.74
C ILE A 328 -25.29 -10.46 45.25
N GLN A 329 -25.67 -11.42 46.10
CA GLN A 329 -25.59 -12.84 45.76
C GLN A 329 -26.95 -13.41 45.35
N THR A 330 -26.96 -14.43 44.56
CA THR A 330 -28.18 -15.09 44.07
C THR A 330 -29.04 -15.70 45.16
N ASP A 331 -28.47 -16.02 46.33
CA ASP A 331 -29.22 -16.49 47.50
C ASP A 331 -29.99 -15.36 48.20
N GLY A 332 -29.87 -14.10 47.74
CA GLY A 332 -30.51 -12.92 48.28
C GLY A 332 -29.66 -12.20 49.32
N THR A 333 -28.46 -12.68 49.64
CA THR A 333 -27.53 -11.97 50.54
C THR A 333 -26.97 -10.73 49.85
N LYS A 334 -26.92 -9.61 50.56
CA LYS A 334 -26.39 -8.36 50.10
C LYS A 334 -25.36 -7.78 51.09
N TYR A 335 -24.20 -7.45 50.61
CA TYR A 335 -23.19 -6.69 51.38
C TYR A 335 -23.02 -5.31 50.78
N LYS A 336 -22.97 -4.28 51.63
CA LYS A 336 -22.62 -2.90 51.23
C LYS A 336 -21.60 -2.37 52.23
N GLY A 337 -20.40 -2.02 51.74
CA GLY A 337 -19.32 -1.54 52.60
C GLY A 337 -17.97 -1.46 51.89
N GLY A 338 -16.92 -1.43 52.69
CA GLY A 338 -15.56 -1.37 52.22
C GLY A 338 -15.01 -2.69 51.70
N PHE A 339 -14.12 -2.60 50.71
CA PHE A 339 -13.36 -3.71 50.15
C PHE A 339 -11.88 -3.35 50.05
N VAL A 340 -11.00 -4.29 50.29
CA VAL A 340 -9.56 -4.20 50.07
C VAL A 340 -9.09 -5.51 49.43
N ASN A 341 -8.47 -5.40 48.25
CA ASN A 341 -7.95 -6.55 47.50
C ASN A 341 -8.97 -7.67 47.27
N GLY A 342 -10.23 -7.32 47.03
CA GLY A 342 -11.32 -8.26 46.77
C GLY A 342 -12.01 -8.82 48.01
N MET A 343 -11.63 -8.43 49.19
CA MET A 343 -12.19 -8.89 50.49
C MET A 343 -12.88 -7.73 51.20
N GLU A 344 -14.00 -8.05 51.88
CA GLU A 344 -14.70 -7.10 52.75
C GLU A 344 -13.77 -6.59 53.85
N GLU A 345 -13.74 -5.25 54.03
CA GLU A 345 -12.82 -4.60 54.98
C GLU A 345 -13.45 -3.32 55.54
N GLY A 346 -13.24 -3.05 56.81
CA GLY A 346 -13.79 -1.86 57.48
C GLY A 346 -15.28 -1.99 57.82
N SER A 347 -16.00 -0.86 57.88
CA SER A 347 -17.40 -0.83 58.19
C SER A 347 -18.26 -1.34 57.01
N GLY A 348 -19.27 -2.13 57.31
CA GLY A 348 -20.18 -2.67 56.31
C GLY A 348 -21.53 -3.12 56.87
N ILE A 349 -22.49 -3.26 55.96
CA ILE A 349 -23.81 -3.75 56.22
C ILE A 349 -24.01 -5.02 55.42
N GLN A 350 -24.39 -6.11 56.08
CA GLN A 350 -24.79 -7.34 55.44
C GLN A 350 -26.25 -7.60 55.70
N GLU A 351 -27.04 -7.85 54.65
CA GLU A 351 -28.44 -8.24 54.72
C GLU A 351 -28.58 -9.66 54.22
N ASP A 352 -29.25 -10.53 55.03
CA ASP A 352 -29.51 -11.89 54.61
C ASP A 352 -30.80 -11.99 53.76
N LYS A 353 -31.05 -13.17 53.17
CA LYS A 353 -32.23 -13.45 52.37
C LYS A 353 -33.60 -13.26 53.10
N ASN A 354 -33.60 -13.20 54.44
CA ASN A 354 -34.78 -13.00 55.24
C ASN A 354 -35.00 -11.53 55.60
N GLY A 355 -34.07 -10.64 55.21
CA GLY A 355 -34.04 -9.20 55.51
C GLY A 355 -33.44 -8.88 56.89
N ASN A 356 -32.81 -9.86 57.58
CA ASN A 356 -32.04 -9.53 58.78
C ASN A 356 -30.76 -8.82 58.41
N ARG A 357 -30.41 -7.79 59.19
CA ARG A 357 -29.31 -6.89 58.87
C ARG A 357 -28.26 -6.93 59.97
N TYR A 358 -27.01 -7.26 59.57
CA TYR A 358 -25.81 -7.06 60.36
C TYR A 358 -25.21 -5.73 59.97
N GLU A 359 -24.92 -4.88 60.94
CA GLU A 359 -24.20 -3.64 60.79
C GLU A 359 -22.98 -3.65 61.73
N GLY A 360 -21.78 -3.63 61.16
CA GLY A 360 -20.55 -3.79 61.95
C GLY A 360 -19.30 -3.69 61.10
N PHE A 361 -18.23 -4.27 61.61
CA PHE A 361 -16.93 -4.22 60.94
C PHE A 361 -16.58 -5.59 60.34
N PHE A 362 -15.75 -5.51 59.28
CA PHE A 362 -15.19 -6.67 58.60
C PHE A 362 -13.69 -6.53 58.53
N LYS A 363 -12.97 -7.65 58.53
CA LYS A 363 -11.52 -7.73 58.33
C LYS A 363 -11.21 -8.99 57.54
N GLN A 364 -10.56 -8.81 56.38
CA GLN A 364 -10.22 -9.91 55.45
C GLN A 364 -11.41 -10.82 55.14
N GLY A 365 -12.58 -10.25 54.86
CA GLY A 365 -13.82 -10.98 54.53
C GLY A 365 -14.53 -11.61 55.74
N LYS A 366 -14.11 -11.32 56.99
CA LYS A 366 -14.68 -11.90 58.18
C LYS A 366 -15.24 -10.81 59.10
N LYS A 367 -16.43 -11.09 59.70
CA LYS A 367 -17.00 -10.25 60.76
C LYS A 367 -15.96 -9.99 61.85
N HIS A 368 -15.74 -8.69 62.22
CA HIS A 368 -14.74 -8.29 63.18
C HIS A 368 -15.18 -7.01 63.89
N GLY A 369 -14.84 -6.85 65.19
CA GLY A 369 -15.20 -5.65 65.93
C GLY A 369 -16.68 -5.61 66.38
N PRO A 370 -17.12 -4.47 66.95
CA PRO A 370 -18.47 -4.29 67.44
C PRO A 370 -19.52 -4.34 66.30
N PHE A 371 -20.69 -4.87 66.62
CA PHE A 371 -21.77 -4.99 65.66
C PHE A 371 -23.16 -4.90 66.33
N VAL A 372 -24.15 -4.60 65.49
CA VAL A 372 -25.58 -4.72 65.80
C VAL A 372 -26.25 -5.57 64.72
N GLU A 373 -27.07 -6.53 65.12
CA GLU A 373 -27.96 -7.27 64.22
C GLU A 373 -29.42 -6.89 64.50
N THR A 374 -30.16 -6.63 63.43
CA THR A 374 -31.59 -6.33 63.49
C THR A 374 -32.38 -7.28 62.61
N ASP A 375 -33.67 -7.53 62.95
CA ASP A 375 -34.58 -8.20 62.04
C ASP A 375 -35.04 -7.29 60.90
N LYS A 376 -35.83 -7.83 59.97
CA LYS A 376 -36.37 -7.10 58.82
C LYS A 376 -37.21 -5.87 59.19
N ASN A 377 -37.70 -5.79 60.44
CA ASN A 377 -38.51 -4.70 60.97
C ASN A 377 -37.65 -3.67 61.73
N GLY A 378 -36.33 -3.87 61.82
CA GLY A 378 -35.38 -3.01 62.51
C GLY A 378 -35.28 -3.28 64.03
N LYS A 379 -35.94 -4.32 64.57
CA LYS A 379 -35.80 -4.71 65.98
C LYS A 379 -34.42 -5.39 66.19
N VAL A 380 -33.68 -4.92 67.18
CA VAL A 380 -32.41 -5.54 67.57
C VAL A 380 -32.58 -6.98 68.02
N ILE A 381 -31.90 -7.89 67.30
CA ILE A 381 -31.84 -9.32 67.59
C ILE A 381 -30.64 -9.59 68.49
N ARG A 382 -29.50 -9.00 68.15
CA ARG A 382 -28.23 -9.25 68.83
C ARG A 382 -27.26 -8.07 68.66
N LYS A 383 -26.43 -7.87 69.66
CA LYS A 383 -25.25 -6.97 69.60
C LYS A 383 -24.08 -7.60 70.34
N GLY A 384 -22.87 -7.26 69.95
CA GLY A 384 -21.68 -7.84 70.59
C GLY A 384 -20.42 -7.47 69.84
N THR A 385 -19.39 -8.26 69.94
CA THR A 385 -18.13 -8.10 69.26
C THR A 385 -17.73 -9.40 68.57
N TYR A 386 -17.27 -9.31 67.32
CA TYR A 386 -16.65 -10.42 66.59
C TYR A 386 -15.15 -10.28 66.57
N LYS A 387 -14.42 -11.40 66.63
CA LYS A 387 -13.00 -11.48 66.35
C LYS A 387 -12.74 -12.49 65.26
N MET A 388 -12.39 -12.02 64.07
CA MET A 388 -12.11 -12.86 62.90
C MET A 388 -13.17 -13.92 62.63
N GLY A 389 -14.44 -13.54 62.64
CA GLY A 389 -15.62 -14.39 62.38
C GLY A 389 -16.12 -15.21 63.60
N ARG A 390 -15.50 -15.08 64.78
CA ARG A 390 -15.96 -15.73 66.02
C ARG A 390 -16.58 -14.68 66.95
N LEU A 391 -17.76 -14.98 67.45
CA LEU A 391 -18.43 -14.14 68.45
C LEU A 391 -17.62 -14.20 69.76
N GLU A 392 -17.25 -13.05 70.31
CA GLU A 392 -16.65 -12.97 71.65
C GLU A 392 -17.75 -12.99 72.69
N ASN A 393 -17.58 -13.84 73.75
CA ASN A 393 -18.51 -13.97 74.87
C ASN A 393 -18.42 -12.72 75.78
#